data_801406df46497b92181ff363b6a90222
#
_entry.id   801406df46497b92181ff363b6a90222
#
_cell.length_a   1.000
_cell.length_b   1.000
_cell.length_c   1.000
_cell.angle_alpha   90.00
_cell.angle_beta   90.00
_cell.angle_gamma   90.00
#
_symmetry.space_group_name_H-M   'P 1'
#
loop_
_entity.id
_entity.type
_entity.pdbx_description
1 polymer ?
#
loop_
_entity_poly.entity_id
_entity_poly.type
_entity_poly.pdbx_seq_one_letter_code
_entity_poly.pdbx_strand_id
1 'polypeptide(L)'
;MLSKELAKAINDQMVFEMYSAYVYLGLSAGLEKLKLPGAAHWMRMQAEEELIHANLFYDYLNDQDAEVSLGAIDKVSSKVKTAKEAFELALKHERLVTGRINQLCALAAKNNNYATLNYLNFFVGEQVQEEKSVQQIIDISARHGRKVAVTGRSIDKYELAENSKEALLFIDKDLALRAAPTTPTIGQTN
;
A
#
# COMPACT_ATOMS: atom_id res chain seq x y z
N MET A 1 11.30 -9.43 26.19
CA MET A 1 12.40 -9.40 25.20
C MET A 1 12.02 -10.27 24.03
N LEU A 2 12.32 -9.81 22.82
CA LEU A 2 12.11 -10.57 21.59
C LEU A 2 13.09 -11.74 21.52
N SER A 3 12.65 -12.89 20.94
CA SER A 3 13.59 -13.91 20.49
C SER A 3 14.41 -13.38 19.32
N LYS A 4 15.62 -13.89 19.09
CA LYS A 4 16.46 -13.49 17.94
C LYS A 4 15.74 -13.68 16.59
N GLU A 5 14.98 -14.78 16.48
CA GLU A 5 14.17 -15.07 15.27
C GLU A 5 13.09 -14.02 15.05
N LEU A 6 12.36 -13.65 16.10
CA LEU A 6 11.28 -12.65 16.01
C LEU A 6 11.82 -11.23 15.78
N ALA A 7 12.91 -10.86 16.48
CA ALA A 7 13.56 -9.57 16.24
C ALA A 7 14.03 -9.42 14.79
N LYS A 8 14.69 -10.46 14.26
CA LYS A 8 15.11 -10.47 12.85
C LYS A 8 13.91 -10.34 11.89
N ALA A 9 12.83 -11.08 12.14
CA ALA A 9 11.66 -11.04 11.27
C ALA A 9 10.96 -9.68 11.28
N ILE A 10 10.88 -9.00 12.43
CA ILE A 10 10.36 -7.64 12.57
C ILE A 10 11.29 -6.65 11.86
N ASN A 11 12.60 -6.79 11.99
CA ASN A 11 13.56 -5.97 11.26
C ASN A 11 13.47 -6.15 9.74
N ASP A 12 13.30 -7.39 9.27
CA ASP A 12 13.08 -7.68 7.85
C ASP A 12 11.76 -7.07 7.34
N GLN A 13 10.74 -6.94 8.20
CA GLN A 13 9.51 -6.25 7.86
C GLN A 13 9.71 -4.72 7.82
N MET A 14 10.39 -4.15 8.79
CA MET A 14 10.75 -2.72 8.77
C MET A 14 11.43 -2.31 7.45
N VAL A 15 12.43 -3.07 7.02
CA VAL A 15 13.12 -2.82 5.75
C VAL A 15 12.19 -3.03 4.55
N PHE A 16 11.24 -3.97 4.67
CA PHE A 16 10.26 -4.23 3.63
C PHE A 16 9.24 -3.08 3.48
N GLU A 17 8.83 -2.41 4.58
CA GLU A 17 7.99 -1.20 4.48
C GLU A 17 8.75 -0.04 3.81
N MET A 18 10.04 0.11 4.07
CA MET A 18 10.88 1.06 3.31
C MET A 18 10.90 0.71 1.82
N TYR A 19 10.97 -0.57 1.46
CA TYR A 19 10.86 -1.04 0.09
C TYR A 19 9.46 -0.77 -0.48
N SER A 20 8.39 -0.95 0.30
CA SER A 20 7.01 -0.61 -0.09
C SER A 20 6.88 0.86 -0.48
N ALA A 21 7.43 1.76 0.34
CA ALA A 21 7.49 3.19 0.01
C ALA A 21 8.18 3.42 -1.34
N TYR A 22 9.26 2.70 -1.60
CA TYR A 22 10.00 2.80 -2.87
C TYR A 22 9.18 2.28 -4.05
N VAL A 23 8.40 1.21 -3.88
CA VAL A 23 7.45 0.68 -4.87
C VAL A 23 6.42 1.76 -5.22
N TYR A 24 5.78 2.37 -4.23
CA TYR A 24 4.78 3.41 -4.43
C TYR A 24 5.34 4.66 -5.11
N LEU A 25 6.55 5.10 -4.76
CA LEU A 25 7.24 6.18 -5.48
C LEU A 25 7.51 5.81 -6.94
N GLY A 26 7.86 4.56 -7.22
CA GLY A 26 8.03 4.06 -8.59
C GLY A 26 6.73 4.13 -9.39
N LEU A 27 5.60 3.67 -8.81
CA LEU A 27 4.27 3.75 -9.42
C LEU A 27 3.84 5.21 -9.65
N SER A 28 4.07 6.09 -8.67
CA SER A 28 3.82 7.54 -8.80
C SER A 28 4.56 8.14 -9.98
N ALA A 29 5.87 7.89 -10.09
CA ALA A 29 6.68 8.39 -11.19
C ALA A 29 6.20 7.87 -12.58
N GLY A 30 5.67 6.65 -12.62
CA GLY A 30 5.04 6.09 -13.82
C GLY A 30 3.76 6.82 -14.20
N LEU A 31 2.88 7.09 -13.23
CA LEU A 31 1.62 7.82 -13.42
C LEU A 31 1.83 9.28 -13.83
N GLU A 32 2.85 9.96 -13.31
CA GLU A 32 3.24 11.31 -13.77
C GLU A 32 3.56 11.33 -15.29
N LYS A 33 4.26 10.31 -15.77
CA LYS A 33 4.54 10.18 -17.23
C LYS A 33 3.27 9.98 -18.04
N LEU A 34 2.24 9.36 -17.46
CA LEU A 34 0.93 9.17 -18.07
C LEU A 34 0.04 10.42 -17.98
N LYS A 35 0.53 11.51 -17.34
CA LYS A 35 -0.22 12.75 -17.12
C LYS A 35 -1.47 12.56 -16.24
N LEU A 36 -1.32 11.76 -15.19
CA LEU A 36 -2.32 11.46 -14.18
C LEU A 36 -1.81 11.92 -12.79
N PRO A 37 -1.72 13.25 -12.54
CA PRO A 37 -1.11 13.78 -11.33
C PRO A 37 -1.88 13.44 -10.06
N GLY A 38 -3.19 13.27 -10.11
CA GLY A 38 -3.99 12.87 -8.95
C GLY A 38 -3.73 11.43 -8.54
N ALA A 39 -3.66 10.51 -9.49
CA ALA A 39 -3.27 9.13 -9.22
C ALA A 39 -1.81 9.03 -8.72
N ALA A 40 -0.92 9.85 -9.30
CA ALA A 40 0.47 9.95 -8.84
C ALA A 40 0.55 10.50 -7.40
N HIS A 41 -0.25 11.51 -7.06
CA HIS A 41 -0.38 12.03 -5.70
C HIS A 41 -0.85 10.95 -4.73
N TRP A 42 -1.89 10.19 -5.09
CA TRP A 42 -2.39 9.09 -4.27
C TRP A 42 -1.28 8.08 -3.93
N MET A 43 -0.49 7.67 -4.93
CA MET A 43 0.66 6.76 -4.71
C MET A 43 1.74 7.38 -3.84
N ARG A 44 1.94 8.71 -3.90
CA ARG A 44 2.88 9.40 -3.01
C ARG A 44 2.42 9.38 -1.56
N MET A 45 1.11 9.55 -1.31
CA MET A 45 0.55 9.46 0.04
C MET A 45 0.71 8.04 0.60
N GLN A 46 0.53 7.00 -0.24
CA GLN A 46 0.87 5.63 0.16
C GLN A 46 2.35 5.50 0.53
N ALA A 47 3.27 6.04 -0.28
CA ALA A 47 4.68 5.98 0.04
C ALA A 47 5.03 6.64 1.40
N GLU A 48 4.36 7.75 1.73
CA GLU A 48 4.52 8.40 3.03
C GLU A 48 3.97 7.53 4.17
N GLU A 49 2.85 6.83 3.96
CA GLU A 49 2.25 5.90 4.91
C GLU A 49 3.16 4.70 5.19
N GLU A 50 3.76 4.12 4.17
CA GLU A 50 4.72 3.03 4.32
C GLU A 50 5.98 3.44 5.12
N LEU A 51 6.42 4.69 4.97
CA LEU A 51 7.50 5.21 5.81
C LEU A 51 7.08 5.36 7.29
N ILE A 52 5.81 5.69 7.55
CA ILE A 52 5.27 5.68 8.92
C ILE A 52 5.27 4.25 9.45
N HIS A 53 4.82 3.26 8.69
CA HIS A 53 4.85 1.86 9.09
C HIS A 53 6.28 1.37 9.38
N ALA A 54 7.24 1.72 8.52
CA ALA A 54 8.65 1.42 8.78
C ALA A 54 9.16 2.01 10.09
N ASN A 55 8.81 3.28 10.37
CA ASN A 55 9.20 3.93 11.62
C ASN A 55 8.55 3.28 12.85
N LEU A 56 7.30 2.86 12.75
CA LEU A 56 6.64 2.13 13.84
C LEU A 56 7.38 0.83 14.18
N PHE A 57 7.80 0.05 13.18
CA PHE A 57 8.61 -1.15 13.41
C PHE A 57 10.00 -0.82 13.95
N TYR A 58 10.62 0.27 13.48
CA TYR A 58 11.89 0.78 14.00
C TYR A 58 11.80 1.10 15.48
N ASP A 59 10.79 1.88 15.87
CA ASP A 59 10.56 2.28 17.25
C ASP A 59 10.27 1.05 18.15
N TYR A 60 9.43 0.13 17.64
CA TYR A 60 9.12 -1.11 18.37
C TYR A 60 10.37 -1.98 18.63
N LEU A 61 11.29 -2.08 17.67
CA LEU A 61 12.55 -2.80 17.87
C LEU A 61 13.39 -2.16 18.98
N ASN A 62 13.51 -0.83 18.97
CA ASN A 62 14.24 -0.09 20.01
C ASN A 62 13.57 -0.24 21.40
N ASP A 63 12.24 -0.16 21.47
CA ASP A 63 11.48 -0.36 22.71
C ASP A 63 11.66 -1.78 23.29
N GLN A 64 11.96 -2.75 22.44
CA GLN A 64 12.23 -4.14 22.82
C GLN A 64 13.73 -4.42 23.04
N ASP A 65 14.60 -3.39 23.05
CA ASP A 65 16.06 -3.50 23.17
C ASP A 65 16.65 -4.48 22.14
N ALA A 66 16.13 -4.44 20.91
CA ALA A 66 16.57 -5.25 19.79
C ALA A 66 17.45 -4.42 18.84
N GLU A 67 18.47 -5.08 18.27
CA GLU A 67 19.34 -4.44 17.27
C GLU A 67 18.58 -4.15 15.99
N VAL A 68 18.66 -2.89 15.50
CA VAL A 68 18.14 -2.48 14.21
C VAL A 68 19.25 -2.60 13.16
N SER A 69 18.95 -3.29 12.07
CA SER A 69 19.87 -3.45 10.93
C SER A 69 19.22 -2.95 9.64
N LEU A 70 19.83 -1.96 9.00
CA LEU A 70 19.37 -1.41 7.74
C LEU A 70 19.98 -2.19 6.58
N GLY A 71 19.15 -2.98 5.91
CA GLY A 71 19.51 -3.74 4.72
C GLY A 71 19.45 -2.90 3.44
N ALA A 72 19.87 -3.51 2.33
CA ALA A 72 19.70 -2.91 1.01
C ALA A 72 18.23 -2.90 0.60
N ILE A 73 17.81 -1.83 -0.09
CA ILE A 73 16.48 -1.73 -0.72
C ILE A 73 16.64 -2.03 -2.21
N ASP A 74 15.85 -2.97 -2.70
CA ASP A 74 15.89 -3.41 -4.08
C ASP A 74 15.39 -2.33 -5.04
N LYS A 75 15.90 -2.37 -6.27
CA LYS A 75 15.47 -1.48 -7.33
C LYS A 75 14.02 -1.77 -7.72
N VAL A 76 13.22 -0.70 -7.83
CA VAL A 76 11.83 -0.77 -8.31
C VAL A 76 11.68 -0.28 -9.74
N SER A 77 10.60 -0.69 -10.40
CA SER A 77 10.24 -0.22 -11.73
C SER A 77 9.25 0.95 -11.64
N SER A 78 9.47 1.97 -12.46
CA SER A 78 8.49 3.05 -12.69
C SER A 78 7.70 2.86 -14.00
N LYS A 79 7.79 1.67 -14.63
CA LYS A 79 7.15 1.42 -15.92
C LYS A 79 5.73 0.89 -15.70
N VAL A 80 4.74 1.73 -15.96
CA VAL A 80 3.33 1.37 -16.04
C VAL A 80 2.75 1.90 -17.36
N LYS A 81 1.80 1.17 -17.93
CA LYS A 81 1.16 1.52 -19.22
C LYS A 81 -0.17 2.22 -19.01
N THR A 82 -0.86 1.95 -17.90
CA THR A 82 -2.18 2.48 -17.58
C THR A 82 -2.30 2.73 -16.07
N ALA A 83 -3.26 3.58 -15.66
CA ALA A 83 -3.60 3.73 -14.25
C ALA A 83 -4.08 2.42 -13.63
N LYS A 84 -4.89 1.65 -14.35
CA LYS A 84 -5.38 0.34 -13.93
C LYS A 84 -4.22 -0.59 -13.57
N GLU A 85 -3.24 -0.72 -14.46
CA GLU A 85 -2.03 -1.53 -14.20
C GLU A 85 -1.29 -1.08 -12.94
N ALA A 86 -1.18 0.24 -12.71
CA ALA A 86 -0.52 0.76 -11.52
C ALA A 86 -1.27 0.35 -10.24
N PHE A 87 -2.60 0.48 -10.20
CA PHE A 87 -3.40 0.07 -9.04
C PHE A 87 -3.48 -1.45 -8.87
N GLU A 88 -3.47 -2.23 -9.94
CA GLU A 88 -3.38 -3.70 -9.87
C GLU A 88 -2.02 -4.16 -9.29
N LEU A 89 -0.93 -3.46 -9.65
CA LEU A 89 0.39 -3.70 -9.05
C LEU A 89 0.42 -3.31 -7.57
N ALA A 90 -0.20 -2.18 -7.21
CA ALA A 90 -0.36 -1.77 -5.82
C ALA A 90 -1.13 -2.84 -5.02
N LEU A 91 -2.30 -3.29 -5.51
CA LEU A 91 -3.08 -4.33 -4.84
C LEU A 91 -2.31 -5.64 -4.65
N LYS A 92 -1.54 -6.03 -5.67
CA LYS A 92 -0.68 -7.22 -5.57
C LYS A 92 0.38 -7.04 -4.49
N HIS A 93 0.91 -5.82 -4.37
CA HIS A 93 1.91 -5.49 -3.35
C HIS A 93 1.29 -5.55 -1.95
N GLU A 94 0.11 -4.94 -1.73
CA GLU A 94 -0.60 -5.01 -0.44
C GLU A 94 -0.89 -6.44 0.00
N ARG A 95 -1.31 -7.30 -0.91
CA ARG A 95 -1.50 -8.73 -0.60
C ARG A 95 -0.22 -9.44 -0.18
N LEU A 96 0.93 -8.99 -0.69
CA LEU A 96 2.23 -9.50 -0.26
C LEU A 96 2.54 -9.01 1.16
N VAL A 97 2.30 -7.71 1.45
CA VAL A 97 2.45 -7.15 2.81
C VAL A 97 1.54 -7.90 3.80
N THR A 98 0.26 -8.08 3.47
CA THR A 98 -0.69 -8.88 4.28
C THR A 98 -0.14 -10.27 4.62
N GLY A 99 0.42 -10.96 3.63
CA GLY A 99 1.04 -12.27 3.83
C GLY A 99 2.20 -12.24 4.81
N ARG A 100 3.04 -11.20 4.75
CA ARG A 100 4.19 -10.99 5.64
C ARG A 100 3.74 -10.66 7.08
N ILE A 101 2.76 -9.77 7.25
CA ILE A 101 2.18 -9.44 8.56
C ILE A 101 1.59 -10.70 9.21
N ASN A 102 0.83 -11.51 8.47
CA ASN A 102 0.28 -12.76 8.97
C ASN A 102 1.39 -13.75 9.41
N GLN A 103 2.50 -13.81 8.69
CA GLN A 103 3.66 -14.64 9.09
C GLN A 103 4.30 -14.13 10.39
N LEU A 104 4.41 -12.81 10.57
CA LEU A 104 4.88 -12.22 11.83
C LEU A 104 3.95 -12.55 13.00
N CYS A 105 2.63 -12.46 12.80
CA CYS A 105 1.64 -12.83 13.81
C CYS A 105 1.78 -14.32 14.21
N ALA A 106 1.91 -15.19 13.22
CA ALA A 106 2.13 -16.62 13.47
C ALA A 106 3.41 -16.88 14.24
N LEU A 107 4.51 -16.16 13.90
CA LEU A 107 5.78 -16.28 14.60
C LEU A 107 5.70 -15.75 16.04
N ALA A 108 5.05 -14.61 16.26
CA ALA A 108 4.83 -14.06 17.59
C ALA A 108 4.02 -15.03 18.47
N ALA A 109 2.94 -15.62 17.92
CA ALA A 109 2.14 -16.63 18.61
C ALA A 109 2.96 -17.88 18.96
N LYS A 110 3.75 -18.41 18.01
CA LYS A 110 4.65 -19.55 18.23
C LYS A 110 5.66 -19.30 19.36
N ASN A 111 6.13 -18.06 19.51
CA ASN A 111 7.04 -17.64 20.57
C ASN A 111 6.32 -17.30 21.88
N ASN A 112 4.99 -17.43 21.98
CA ASN A 112 4.17 -16.95 23.10
C ASN A 112 4.40 -15.47 23.43
N ASN A 113 4.79 -14.65 22.43
CA ASN A 113 5.02 -13.22 22.61
C ASN A 113 3.73 -12.45 22.32
N TYR A 114 2.85 -12.41 23.31
CA TYR A 114 1.54 -11.74 23.19
C TYR A 114 1.65 -10.22 23.08
N ALA A 115 2.73 -9.62 23.59
CA ALA A 115 2.96 -8.18 23.42
C ALA A 115 3.20 -7.84 21.94
N THR A 116 4.06 -8.60 21.27
CA THR A 116 4.27 -8.45 19.82
C THR A 116 3.00 -8.76 19.03
N LEU A 117 2.27 -9.80 19.40
CA LEU A 117 1.01 -10.14 18.72
C LEU A 117 -0.01 -9.00 18.85
N ASN A 118 -0.15 -8.41 20.03
CA ASN A 118 -1.02 -7.26 20.24
C ASN A 118 -0.57 -6.04 19.43
N TYR A 119 0.73 -5.78 19.36
CA TYR A 119 1.29 -4.72 18.53
C TYR A 119 0.97 -4.92 17.04
N LEU A 120 1.13 -6.14 16.54
CA LEU A 120 0.85 -6.49 15.14
C LEU A 120 -0.63 -6.42 14.76
N ASN A 121 -1.57 -6.47 15.71
CA ASN A 121 -3.00 -6.34 15.44
C ASN A 121 -3.37 -5.02 14.77
N PHE A 122 -2.62 -3.93 15.04
CA PHE A 122 -2.75 -2.69 14.30
C PHE A 122 -2.54 -2.92 12.80
N PHE A 123 -1.41 -3.50 12.42
CA PHE A 123 -1.08 -3.76 11.01
C PHE A 123 -2.03 -4.76 10.34
N VAL A 124 -2.57 -5.73 11.08
CA VAL A 124 -3.63 -6.62 10.57
C VAL A 124 -4.88 -5.82 10.18
N GLY A 125 -5.26 -4.85 11.00
CA GLY A 125 -6.38 -3.95 10.72
C GLY A 125 -6.12 -3.05 9.51
N GLU A 126 -4.91 -2.45 9.44
CA GLU A 126 -4.49 -1.60 8.33
C GLU A 126 -4.51 -2.38 7.01
N GLN A 127 -3.97 -3.59 6.94
CA GLN A 127 -3.94 -4.37 5.71
C GLN A 127 -5.35 -4.66 5.13
N VAL A 128 -6.37 -4.82 5.99
CA VAL A 128 -7.76 -4.94 5.53
C VAL A 128 -8.22 -3.65 4.85
N GLN A 129 -7.82 -2.47 5.36
CA GLN A 129 -8.19 -1.18 4.79
C GLN A 129 -7.37 -0.88 3.53
N GLU A 130 -6.07 -1.23 3.50
CA GLU A 130 -5.20 -1.03 2.36
C GLU A 130 -5.69 -1.80 1.13
N GLU A 131 -5.89 -3.10 1.25
CA GLU A 131 -6.43 -3.91 0.14
C GLU A 131 -7.80 -3.38 -0.32
N LYS A 132 -8.68 -3.01 0.62
CA LYS A 132 -10.00 -2.47 0.30
C LYS A 132 -9.90 -1.13 -0.44
N SER A 133 -9.04 -0.22 0.00
CA SER A 133 -8.86 1.11 -0.59
C SER A 133 -8.41 1.01 -2.05
N VAL A 134 -7.38 0.20 -2.31
CA VAL A 134 -6.89 -0.02 -3.68
C VAL A 134 -7.93 -0.71 -4.54
N GLN A 135 -8.62 -1.75 -4.02
CA GLN A 135 -9.66 -2.48 -4.76
C GLN A 135 -10.83 -1.55 -5.12
N GLN A 136 -11.24 -0.66 -4.22
CA GLN A 136 -12.30 0.32 -4.49
C GLN A 136 -11.95 1.24 -5.67
N ILE A 137 -10.70 1.70 -5.77
CA ILE A 137 -10.24 2.55 -6.88
C ILE A 137 -10.32 1.77 -8.19
N ILE A 138 -9.90 0.51 -8.22
CA ILE A 138 -10.00 -0.37 -9.39
C ILE A 138 -11.47 -0.54 -9.80
N ASP A 139 -12.37 -0.80 -8.85
CA ASP A 139 -13.80 -1.02 -9.09
C ASP A 139 -14.51 0.25 -9.57
N ILE A 140 -14.16 1.42 -9.02
CA ILE A 140 -14.69 2.72 -9.47
C ILE A 140 -14.25 3.01 -10.89
N SER A 141 -12.97 2.76 -11.20
CA SER A 141 -12.42 2.92 -12.55
C SER A 141 -13.18 2.07 -13.58
N ALA A 142 -13.46 0.83 -13.25
CA ALA A 142 -14.22 -0.08 -14.11
C ALA A 142 -15.69 0.37 -14.30
N ARG A 143 -16.33 0.92 -13.25
CA ARG A 143 -17.72 1.39 -13.31
C ARG A 143 -17.90 2.67 -14.13
N HIS A 144 -16.97 3.61 -14.04
CA HIS A 144 -17.02 4.85 -14.84
C HIS A 144 -16.79 4.56 -16.32
N GLY A 145 -15.88 3.64 -16.65
CA GLY A 145 -15.74 3.13 -18.00
C GLY A 145 -17.04 2.57 -18.58
N ARG A 146 -17.82 1.79 -17.82
CA ARG A 146 -19.11 1.25 -18.24
C ARG A 146 -20.21 2.29 -18.42
N LYS A 147 -20.28 3.33 -17.56
CA LYS A 147 -21.30 4.40 -17.64
C LYS A 147 -21.14 5.25 -18.90
N VAL A 148 -19.91 5.55 -19.30
CA VAL A 148 -19.64 6.29 -20.54
C VAL A 148 -20.05 5.46 -21.79
N ALA A 149 -19.95 4.13 -21.71
CA ALA A 149 -20.37 3.23 -22.80
C ALA A 149 -21.89 3.15 -23.00
N VAL A 150 -22.70 3.29 -21.94
CA VAL A 150 -24.19 3.21 -22.00
C VAL A 150 -24.81 4.37 -22.77
N THR A 151 -24.14 5.49 -22.94
CA THR A 151 -24.62 6.64 -23.71
C THR A 151 -24.34 6.55 -25.21
N GLY A 152 -23.60 5.54 -25.67
CA GLY A 152 -23.25 5.32 -27.07
C GLY A 152 -24.00 4.13 -27.70
N ARG A 153 -24.59 4.32 -28.86
CA ARG A 153 -25.48 3.37 -29.59
C ARG A 153 -24.82 2.13 -30.22
N SER A 154 -23.65 1.64 -29.80
CA SER A 154 -23.09 0.41 -30.34
C SER A 154 -22.25 -0.38 -29.31
N ILE A 155 -22.39 -1.69 -29.39
CA ILE A 155 -21.76 -2.66 -28.47
C ILE A 155 -20.21 -2.67 -28.56
N ASP A 156 -19.67 -2.29 -29.71
CA ASP A 156 -18.22 -2.28 -29.97
C ASP A 156 -17.45 -1.15 -29.25
N LYS A 157 -18.14 -0.30 -28.49
CA LYS A 157 -17.53 0.79 -27.69
C LYS A 157 -17.21 0.44 -26.25
N TYR A 158 -17.53 -0.75 -25.78
CA TYR A 158 -17.27 -1.14 -24.39
C TYR A 158 -15.77 -1.27 -24.06
N GLU A 159 -14.94 -1.71 -25.00
CA GLU A 159 -13.47 -1.76 -24.80
C GLU A 159 -12.82 -0.38 -24.75
N LEU A 160 -13.37 0.59 -25.47
CA LEU A 160 -12.85 1.96 -25.50
C LEU A 160 -13.17 2.75 -24.22
N ALA A 161 -14.22 2.37 -23.51
CA ALA A 161 -14.67 3.08 -22.31
C ALA A 161 -13.81 2.76 -21.07
N GLU A 162 -13.21 1.60 -20.94
CA GLU A 162 -12.29 1.26 -19.84
C GLU A 162 -11.00 2.10 -19.87
N ASN A 163 -10.65 2.68 -21.01
CA ASN A 163 -9.49 3.54 -21.22
C ASN A 163 -9.86 4.98 -21.64
N SER A 164 -11.12 5.42 -21.44
CA SER A 164 -11.50 6.78 -21.84
C SER A 164 -10.72 7.81 -20.98
N LYS A 165 -10.09 8.79 -21.65
CA LYS A 165 -9.42 9.91 -20.96
C LYS A 165 -10.31 10.63 -19.97
N GLU A 166 -11.62 10.70 -20.23
CA GLU A 166 -12.60 11.37 -19.40
C GLU A 166 -12.89 10.65 -18.09
N ALA A 167 -13.03 9.32 -18.11
CA ALA A 167 -13.19 8.50 -16.90
C ALA A 167 -11.94 8.56 -16.02
N LEU A 168 -10.76 8.49 -16.64
CA LEU A 168 -9.47 8.60 -15.93
C LEU A 168 -9.28 9.99 -15.33
N LEU A 169 -9.64 11.09 -16.05
CA LEU A 169 -9.55 12.46 -15.53
C LEU A 169 -10.51 12.74 -14.38
N PHE A 170 -11.69 12.12 -14.39
CA PHE A 170 -12.65 12.28 -13.29
C PHE A 170 -12.11 11.66 -11.99
N ILE A 171 -11.63 10.43 -12.06
CA ILE A 171 -11.03 9.71 -10.94
C ILE A 171 -9.73 10.39 -10.47
N ASP A 172 -8.91 10.87 -11.40
CA ASP A 172 -7.65 11.55 -11.09
C ASP A 172 -7.87 12.79 -10.21
N LYS A 173 -8.94 13.56 -10.43
CA LYS A 173 -9.32 14.70 -9.59
C LYS A 173 -9.68 14.28 -8.16
N ASP A 174 -10.42 13.19 -8.01
CA ASP A 174 -10.80 12.68 -6.68
C ASP A 174 -9.58 12.14 -5.92
N LEU A 175 -8.68 11.45 -6.61
CA LEU A 175 -7.45 10.91 -6.03
C LEU A 175 -6.47 12.02 -5.58
N ALA A 176 -6.51 13.18 -6.24
CA ALA A 176 -5.71 14.34 -5.87
C ALA A 176 -6.11 14.96 -4.51
N LEU A 177 -7.29 14.60 -3.98
CA LEU A 177 -7.81 15.12 -2.71
C LEU A 177 -7.35 14.29 -1.50
N ARG A 178 -6.62 13.19 -1.70
CA ARG A 178 -6.13 12.37 -0.58
C ARG A 178 -5.22 13.20 0.33
N ALA A 179 -5.58 13.25 1.62
CA ALA A 179 -4.76 13.90 2.64
C ALA A 179 -3.48 13.12 2.93
N ALA A 180 -2.47 13.80 3.45
CA ALA A 180 -1.28 13.15 3.98
C ALA A 180 -1.63 12.25 5.16
N PRO A 181 -1.00 11.07 5.28
CA PRO A 181 -1.21 10.18 6.40
C PRO A 181 -0.69 10.79 7.71
N THR A 182 -1.27 10.36 8.82
CA THR A 182 -0.84 10.78 10.16
C THR A 182 -0.31 9.58 10.93
N THR A 183 0.73 9.79 11.74
CA THR A 183 1.28 8.73 12.58
C THR A 183 0.24 8.25 13.60
N PRO A 184 -0.16 6.97 13.56
CA PRO A 184 -1.10 6.42 14.53
C PRO A 184 -0.45 6.23 15.90
N THR A 185 -1.27 6.25 16.94
CA THR A 185 -0.83 5.89 18.29
C THR A 185 -1.16 4.42 18.55
N ILE A 186 -0.15 3.55 18.56
CA ILE A 186 -0.32 2.12 18.81
C ILE A 186 -0.19 1.86 20.31
N GLY A 187 -1.15 1.15 20.89
CA GLY A 187 -1.06 0.63 22.26
C GLY A 187 -1.54 1.56 23.38
N GLN A 188 -2.13 2.72 23.07
CA GLN A 188 -2.90 3.48 24.07
C GLN A 188 -4.36 2.98 24.08
N THR A 189 -4.63 1.92 24.85
CA THR A 189 -6.00 1.61 25.28
C THR A 189 -6.35 2.61 26.39
N ASN A 190 -7.30 3.50 26.12
CA ASN A 190 -7.97 4.29 27.16
C ASN A 190 -8.68 3.41 28.16
#